data_eacb5ed35f479f459bc5b1637a7876a2
#
_entry.id   eacb5ed35f479f459bc5b1637a7876a2
#
_cell.length_a   1.000
_cell.length_b   1.000
_cell.length_c   1.000
_cell.angle_alpha   90.00
_cell.angle_beta   90.00
_cell.angle_gamma   90.00
#
_symmetry.space_group_name_H-M   'P 1'
#
loop_
_entity.id
_entity.type
_entity.pdbx_description
1 polymer ?
#
loop_
_entity_poly.entity_id
_entity_poly.type
_entity_poly.pdbx_seq_one_letter_code
_entity_poly.pdbx_strand_id
1 'polypeptide(L)'
;MRPYFLMRILAFAVAVTLIPLAAAAQPCPDNPQALGTARALEVDAKSTPRVGRKEFPATLPLRDKELVLTFDDGPWPTTTPKILDALRHECVLATFFLIGHSAQAHPEIARRELAEGHSLGHHTFSHPLLSHMSLGKAEAEINRGIAADELALYGKRRSEPTSPFFRFPGFAASPALLADLNDRGIVVFGADVWASDWLPMTPDEELKRILARIAKIDHGIVLLHDTKAQTARMLPAFLRELKRRG
;
A
#
# COMPACT_ATOMS: atom_id res chain seq x y z
N MET A 1 -62.67 -14.58 40.08
CA MET A 1 -61.52 -15.19 39.44
C MET A 1 -61.57 -14.89 37.95
N ARG A 2 -60.64 -14.06 37.44
CA ARG A 2 -60.49 -13.78 36.01
C ARG A 2 -59.16 -14.38 35.53
N PRO A 3 -59.10 -15.12 34.44
CA PRO A 3 -57.84 -15.69 33.94
C PRO A 3 -57.07 -14.62 33.13
N TYR A 4 -55.81 -14.44 33.47
CA TYR A 4 -54.88 -13.64 32.68
C TYR A 4 -54.35 -14.46 31.51
N PHE A 5 -54.63 -14.01 30.27
CA PHE A 5 -54.04 -14.57 29.03
C PHE A 5 -52.64 -13.98 28.84
N LEU A 6 -51.60 -14.77 28.96
CA LEU A 6 -50.25 -14.40 28.62
C LEU A 6 -50.06 -14.51 27.09
N MET A 7 -49.96 -13.37 26.42
CA MET A 7 -49.61 -13.29 25.00
C MET A 7 -48.10 -13.37 24.85
N ARG A 8 -47.59 -14.50 24.35
CA ARG A 8 -46.16 -14.63 23.98
C ARG A 8 -45.89 -13.94 22.65
N ILE A 9 -45.16 -12.85 22.66
CA ILE A 9 -44.65 -12.18 21.45
C ILE A 9 -43.39 -12.94 21.02
N LEU A 10 -43.45 -13.68 19.88
CA LEU A 10 -42.26 -14.20 19.20
C LEU A 10 -41.59 -13.06 18.44
N ALA A 11 -40.44 -12.62 18.91
CA ALA A 11 -39.58 -11.73 18.14
C ALA A 11 -38.79 -12.55 17.11
N PHE A 12 -39.15 -12.36 15.84
CA PHE A 12 -38.33 -12.87 14.73
C PHE A 12 -37.14 -11.93 14.55
N ALA A 13 -35.93 -12.39 14.89
CA ALA A 13 -34.70 -11.72 14.55
C ALA A 13 -34.39 -12.02 13.08
N VAL A 14 -34.57 -11.04 12.20
CA VAL A 14 -34.10 -11.09 10.82
C VAL A 14 -32.60 -10.81 10.84
N ALA A 15 -31.79 -11.85 10.67
CA ALA A 15 -30.35 -11.69 10.45
C ALA A 15 -30.12 -11.15 9.03
N VAL A 16 -29.82 -9.85 8.93
CA VAL A 16 -29.35 -9.24 7.69
C VAL A 16 -27.90 -9.63 7.50
N THR A 17 -27.64 -10.64 6.66
CA THR A 17 -26.30 -10.97 6.19
C THR A 17 -25.88 -9.88 5.19
N LEU A 18 -25.04 -8.95 5.61
CA LEU A 18 -24.30 -8.05 4.72
C LEU A 18 -23.29 -8.90 3.93
N ILE A 19 -23.63 -9.20 2.69
CA ILE A 19 -22.68 -9.77 1.72
C ILE A 19 -21.77 -8.59 1.33
N PRO A 20 -20.44 -8.65 1.54
CA PRO A 20 -19.55 -7.61 1.07
C PRO A 20 -19.65 -7.56 -0.46
N LEU A 21 -20.16 -6.47 -0.99
CA LEU A 21 -20.12 -6.19 -2.43
C LEU A 21 -18.64 -5.98 -2.78
N ALA A 22 -18.03 -6.93 -3.48
CA ALA A 22 -16.72 -6.72 -4.07
C ALA A 22 -16.82 -5.45 -4.93
N ALA A 23 -16.03 -4.43 -4.60
CA ALA A 23 -16.03 -3.19 -5.36
C ALA A 23 -15.63 -3.54 -6.80
N ALA A 24 -16.58 -3.43 -7.72
CA ALA A 24 -16.33 -3.63 -9.14
C ALA A 24 -15.36 -2.54 -9.64
N ALA A 25 -14.50 -2.90 -10.60
CA ALA A 25 -13.59 -1.97 -11.26
C ALA A 25 -14.36 -0.72 -11.68
N GLN A 26 -13.92 0.46 -11.25
CA GLN A 26 -14.57 1.70 -11.60
C GLN A 26 -14.23 2.06 -13.05
N PRO A 27 -15.20 2.45 -13.89
CA PRO A 27 -14.90 2.92 -15.23
C PRO A 27 -14.01 4.15 -15.18
N CYS A 28 -13.03 4.23 -16.10
CA CYS A 28 -12.13 5.37 -16.24
C CYS A 28 -12.79 6.39 -17.21
N PRO A 29 -13.38 7.49 -16.72
CA PRO A 29 -14.21 8.36 -17.53
C PRO A 29 -13.46 8.97 -18.73
N ASP A 30 -12.19 9.35 -18.50
CA ASP A 30 -11.37 10.06 -19.47
C ASP A 30 -10.53 9.12 -20.36
N ASN A 31 -10.49 7.83 -20.05
CA ASN A 31 -9.74 6.82 -20.80
C ASN A 31 -10.45 5.46 -20.82
N PRO A 32 -11.38 5.22 -21.76
CA PRO A 32 -12.08 3.91 -21.88
C PRO A 32 -11.12 2.74 -22.14
N GLN A 33 -9.91 3.04 -22.56
CA GLN A 33 -8.85 2.06 -22.79
C GLN A 33 -7.87 1.94 -21.63
N ALA A 34 -8.15 2.51 -20.46
CA ALA A 34 -7.29 2.41 -19.28
C ALA A 34 -7.09 0.97 -18.80
N LEU A 35 -5.99 0.72 -18.10
CA LEU A 35 -5.76 -0.54 -17.41
C LEU A 35 -6.82 -0.75 -16.31
N GLY A 36 -7.06 0.30 -15.53
CA GLY A 36 -8.00 0.27 -14.41
C GLY A 36 -7.46 -0.46 -13.18
N THR A 37 -8.20 -0.32 -12.08
CA THR A 37 -7.98 -1.10 -10.86
C THR A 37 -8.98 -2.25 -10.83
N ALA A 38 -8.50 -3.49 -10.90
CA ALA A 38 -9.37 -4.67 -10.97
C ALA A 38 -10.24 -4.84 -9.71
N ARG A 39 -9.66 -4.61 -8.51
CA ARG A 39 -10.36 -4.65 -7.22
C ARG A 39 -9.51 -4.03 -6.11
N ALA A 40 -10.16 -3.65 -5.01
CA ALA A 40 -9.50 -3.36 -3.74
C ALA A 40 -9.46 -4.64 -2.87
N LEU A 41 -8.41 -4.77 -2.08
CA LEU A 41 -8.26 -5.82 -1.08
C LEU A 41 -8.37 -5.22 0.32
N GLU A 42 -9.18 -5.84 1.16
CA GLU A 42 -9.12 -5.60 2.60
C GLU A 42 -8.11 -6.55 3.21
N VAL A 43 -7.23 -6.01 4.05
CA VAL A 43 -6.17 -6.78 4.73
C VAL A 43 -6.40 -6.69 6.24
N ASP A 44 -6.69 -7.83 6.85
CA ASP A 44 -6.82 -7.94 8.30
C ASP A 44 -5.47 -8.30 8.94
N ALA A 45 -4.96 -7.45 9.81
CA ALA A 45 -3.67 -7.63 10.46
C ALA A 45 -3.57 -8.90 11.33
N LYS A 46 -4.70 -9.41 11.86
CA LYS A 46 -4.68 -10.63 12.69
C LYS A 46 -4.46 -11.89 11.85
N SER A 47 -5.10 -11.97 10.70
CA SER A 47 -4.98 -13.12 9.80
C SER A 47 -3.81 -12.98 8.81
N THR A 48 -3.40 -11.75 8.52
CA THR A 48 -2.39 -11.44 7.49
C THR A 48 -1.40 -10.37 8.00
N PRO A 49 -0.64 -10.67 9.06
CA PRO A 49 0.24 -9.66 9.68
C PRO A 49 1.44 -9.28 8.82
N ARG A 50 1.81 -10.12 7.85
CA ARG A 50 3.02 -9.96 7.03
C ARG A 50 2.80 -10.51 5.64
N VAL A 51 3.19 -9.76 4.61
CA VAL A 51 3.02 -10.12 3.19
C VAL A 51 4.24 -9.78 2.36
N GLY A 52 4.49 -10.57 1.28
CA GLY A 52 5.60 -10.38 0.35
C GLY A 52 6.65 -11.49 0.45
N ARG A 53 6.67 -12.38 -0.53
CA ARG A 53 7.44 -13.65 -0.52
C ARG A 53 8.96 -13.48 -0.57
N LYS A 54 9.45 -12.27 -0.78
CA LYS A 54 10.90 -11.99 -0.67
C LYS A 54 11.39 -11.99 0.78
N GLU A 55 10.51 -11.60 1.72
CA GLU A 55 10.84 -11.46 3.15
C GLU A 55 10.02 -12.40 4.04
N PHE A 56 8.82 -12.81 3.59
CA PHE A 56 7.87 -13.57 4.39
C PHE A 56 7.37 -14.82 3.64
N PRO A 57 6.85 -15.83 4.35
CA PRO A 57 6.37 -17.07 3.70
C PRO A 57 5.15 -16.88 2.79
N ALA A 58 4.36 -15.82 3.01
CA ALA A 58 3.10 -15.58 2.31
C ALA A 58 3.07 -14.21 1.62
N THR A 59 2.16 -14.04 0.68
CA THR A 59 1.79 -12.76 0.10
C THR A 59 0.29 -12.53 0.22
N LEU A 60 -0.20 -11.43 -0.35
CA LEU A 60 -1.62 -11.11 -0.41
C LEU A 60 -2.40 -12.20 -1.18
N PRO A 61 -3.71 -12.40 -0.89
CA PRO A 61 -4.55 -13.38 -1.57
C PRO A 61 -4.94 -12.91 -2.98
N LEU A 62 -3.93 -12.78 -3.83
CA LEU A 62 -4.05 -12.35 -5.21
C LEU A 62 -4.42 -13.51 -6.12
N ARG A 63 -5.14 -13.20 -7.19
CA ARG A 63 -5.42 -14.13 -8.30
C ARG A 63 -4.26 -14.11 -9.28
N ASP A 64 -4.24 -15.09 -10.17
CA ASP A 64 -3.27 -15.09 -11.27
C ASP A 64 -3.36 -13.80 -12.08
N LYS A 65 -2.19 -13.25 -12.42
CA LYS A 65 -2.00 -11.97 -13.10
C LYS A 65 -2.41 -10.71 -12.32
N GLU A 66 -2.78 -10.83 -11.05
CA GLU A 66 -2.99 -9.66 -10.21
C GLU A 66 -1.68 -9.14 -9.62
N LEU A 67 -1.46 -7.85 -9.77
CA LEU A 67 -0.32 -7.14 -9.19
C LEU A 67 -0.81 -6.01 -8.28
N VAL A 68 -0.16 -5.85 -7.14
CA VAL A 68 -0.31 -4.69 -6.27
C VAL A 68 0.90 -3.80 -6.47
N LEU A 69 0.69 -2.61 -7.06
CA LEU A 69 1.76 -1.64 -7.26
C LEU A 69 2.02 -0.89 -5.95
N THR A 70 3.28 -0.88 -5.53
CA THR A 70 3.71 -0.16 -4.34
C THR A 70 4.90 0.74 -4.65
N PHE A 71 4.91 1.93 -4.04
CA PHE A 71 5.95 2.94 -4.18
C PHE A 71 6.47 3.35 -2.81
N ASP A 72 7.79 3.38 -2.66
CA ASP A 72 8.46 3.74 -1.43
C ASP A 72 9.20 5.08 -1.56
N ASP A 73 9.57 5.66 -0.42
CA ASP A 73 10.47 6.81 -0.21
C ASP A 73 9.84 8.20 -0.40
N GLY A 74 8.65 8.29 -1.00
CA GLY A 74 7.99 9.58 -1.24
C GLY A 74 7.36 10.24 0.00
N PRO A 75 6.65 11.34 -0.26
CA PRO A 75 6.48 12.02 -1.54
C PRO A 75 7.71 12.83 -1.96
N TRP A 76 7.95 12.93 -3.27
CA TRP A 76 9.06 13.70 -3.83
C TRP A 76 8.57 14.69 -4.91
N PRO A 77 8.86 16.01 -4.82
CA PRO A 77 8.17 17.03 -5.60
C PRO A 77 8.40 16.95 -7.10
N THR A 78 9.50 16.34 -7.55
CA THR A 78 9.84 16.27 -8.99
C THR A 78 9.34 15.03 -9.70
N THR A 79 9.00 13.97 -8.95
CA THR A 79 8.70 12.65 -9.50
C THR A 79 7.33 12.12 -9.08
N THR A 80 6.98 12.18 -7.79
CA THR A 80 5.67 11.69 -7.31
C THR A 80 4.47 12.27 -8.06
N PRO A 81 4.39 13.60 -8.38
CA PRO A 81 3.28 14.12 -9.17
C PRO A 81 3.16 13.49 -10.56
N LYS A 82 4.27 13.14 -11.21
CA LYS A 82 4.27 12.49 -12.53
C LYS A 82 3.80 11.04 -12.45
N ILE A 83 4.12 10.35 -11.37
CA ILE A 83 3.62 9.00 -11.09
C ILE A 83 2.12 9.04 -10.87
N LEU A 84 1.62 9.97 -10.05
CA LEU A 84 0.19 10.17 -9.82
C LEU A 84 -0.55 10.49 -11.13
N ASP A 85 0.01 11.36 -11.98
CA ASP A 85 -0.59 11.66 -13.29
C ASP A 85 -0.69 10.41 -14.19
N ALA A 86 0.34 9.56 -14.19
CA ALA A 86 0.34 8.32 -14.95
C ALA A 86 -0.68 7.29 -14.42
N LEU A 87 -0.74 7.13 -13.09
CA LEU A 87 -1.72 6.25 -12.43
C LEU A 87 -3.15 6.74 -12.67
N ARG A 88 -3.41 8.03 -12.53
CA ARG A 88 -4.71 8.65 -12.79
C ARG A 88 -5.15 8.47 -14.23
N HIS A 89 -4.25 8.68 -15.21
CA HIS A 89 -4.55 8.47 -16.63
C HIS A 89 -5.00 7.04 -16.94
N GLU A 90 -4.45 6.05 -16.25
CA GLU A 90 -4.79 4.64 -16.41
C GLU A 90 -5.83 4.15 -15.36
N CYS A 91 -6.36 5.04 -14.51
CA CYS A 91 -7.28 4.72 -13.39
C CYS A 91 -6.77 3.58 -12.51
N VAL A 92 -5.48 3.56 -12.25
CA VAL A 92 -4.82 2.56 -11.41
C VAL A 92 -4.59 3.12 -10.02
N LEU A 93 -5.07 2.41 -9.00
CA LEU A 93 -4.75 2.68 -7.62
C LEU A 93 -3.48 1.92 -7.22
N ALA A 94 -2.69 2.52 -6.33
CA ALA A 94 -1.46 1.97 -5.81
C ALA A 94 -1.37 2.16 -4.29
N THR A 95 -0.33 1.62 -3.67
CA THR A 95 0.00 1.88 -2.27
C THR A 95 1.33 2.64 -2.20
N PHE A 96 1.37 3.73 -1.43
CA PHE A 96 2.58 4.52 -1.20
C PHE A 96 3.02 4.36 0.25
N PHE A 97 4.31 4.05 0.47
CA PHE A 97 4.93 3.97 1.79
C PHE A 97 5.75 5.23 2.03
N LEU A 98 5.23 6.13 2.85
CA LEU A 98 5.73 7.48 3.03
C LEU A 98 6.90 7.53 4.02
N ILE A 99 7.94 8.28 3.68
CA ILE A 99 8.93 8.73 4.64
C ILE A 99 8.39 9.97 5.36
N GLY A 100 8.27 9.91 6.68
CA GLY A 100 7.66 10.98 7.47
C GLY A 100 8.31 12.36 7.28
N HIS A 101 9.62 12.41 7.10
CA HIS A 101 10.33 13.64 6.76
C HIS A 101 9.88 14.22 5.41
N SER A 102 9.72 13.36 4.39
CA SER A 102 9.27 13.78 3.06
C SER A 102 7.80 14.22 3.10
N ALA A 103 6.94 13.49 3.81
CA ALA A 103 5.54 13.86 3.98
C ALA A 103 5.36 15.21 4.70
N GLN A 104 6.19 15.50 5.71
CA GLN A 104 6.21 16.80 6.37
C GLN A 104 6.69 17.93 5.45
N ALA A 105 7.67 17.65 4.59
CA ALA A 105 8.21 18.66 3.67
C ALA A 105 7.25 18.96 2.50
N HIS A 106 6.44 17.98 2.08
CA HIS A 106 5.54 18.04 0.92
C HIS A 106 4.13 17.51 1.25
N PRO A 107 3.45 18.08 2.27
CA PRO A 107 2.16 17.57 2.72
C PRO A 107 1.06 17.69 1.66
N GLU A 108 1.17 18.63 0.72
CA GLU A 108 0.25 18.80 -0.40
C GLU A 108 0.29 17.60 -1.36
N ILE A 109 1.48 16.99 -1.56
CA ILE A 109 1.64 15.82 -2.43
C ILE A 109 1.09 14.58 -1.71
N ALA A 110 1.43 14.38 -0.43
CA ALA A 110 0.87 13.28 0.37
C ALA A 110 -0.67 13.34 0.43
N ARG A 111 -1.25 14.53 0.59
CA ARG A 111 -2.72 14.71 0.53
C ARG A 111 -3.28 14.44 -0.86
N ARG A 112 -2.54 14.72 -1.93
CA ARG A 112 -2.95 14.39 -3.29
C ARG A 112 -3.02 12.88 -3.50
N GLU A 113 -2.03 12.12 -3.01
CA GLU A 113 -2.04 10.64 -3.03
C GLU A 113 -3.32 10.10 -2.37
N LEU A 114 -3.63 10.60 -1.16
CA LEU A 114 -4.86 10.23 -0.44
C LEU A 114 -6.14 10.63 -1.20
N ALA A 115 -6.19 11.85 -1.73
CA ALA A 115 -7.36 12.38 -2.42
C ALA A 115 -7.64 11.66 -3.76
N GLU A 116 -6.61 11.15 -4.43
CA GLU A 116 -6.73 10.33 -5.64
C GLU A 116 -7.10 8.86 -5.33
N GLY A 117 -7.29 8.50 -4.03
CA GLY A 117 -7.79 7.19 -3.59
C GLY A 117 -6.71 6.12 -3.41
N HIS A 118 -5.43 6.48 -3.45
CA HIS A 118 -4.35 5.55 -3.18
C HIS A 118 -4.33 5.12 -1.71
N SER A 119 -3.87 3.90 -1.46
CA SER A 119 -3.56 3.44 -0.10
C SER A 119 -2.25 4.02 0.37
N LEU A 120 -2.19 4.39 1.65
CA LEU A 120 -0.96 4.94 2.23
C LEU A 120 -0.47 4.02 3.35
N GLY A 121 0.82 3.92 3.49
CA GLY A 121 1.52 3.21 4.57
C GLY A 121 2.70 4.04 5.05
N HIS A 122 3.42 3.51 6.03
CA HIS A 122 4.50 4.21 6.72
C HIS A 122 5.85 3.57 6.40
N HIS A 123 6.89 4.40 6.25
CA HIS A 123 8.25 3.98 5.89
C HIS A 123 9.31 4.60 6.80
N THR A 124 9.03 4.71 8.10
CA THR A 124 9.83 5.42 9.11
C THR A 124 9.85 6.95 8.93
N PHE A 125 10.57 7.65 9.80
CA PHE A 125 10.72 9.10 9.67
C PHE A 125 11.82 9.51 8.70
N SER A 126 13.01 8.85 8.78
CA SER A 126 14.22 9.26 8.04
C SER A 126 14.91 8.11 7.28
N HIS A 127 14.23 6.98 7.11
CA HIS A 127 14.69 5.83 6.33
C HIS A 127 15.97 5.13 6.82
N PRO A 128 16.23 4.95 8.14
CA PRO A 128 17.37 4.17 8.60
C PRO A 128 17.10 2.66 8.48
N LEU A 129 18.17 1.86 8.40
CA LEU A 129 18.08 0.40 8.54
C LEU A 129 17.82 0.04 10.01
N LEU A 130 16.56 -0.24 10.36
CA LEU A 130 16.12 -0.39 11.74
C LEU A 130 16.77 -1.56 12.48
N SER A 131 17.15 -2.63 11.76
CA SER A 131 17.87 -3.77 12.34
C SER A 131 19.26 -3.43 12.88
N HIS A 132 19.83 -2.29 12.47
CA HIS A 132 21.13 -1.80 12.95
C HIS A 132 21.01 -0.83 14.15
N MET A 133 19.79 -0.58 14.63
CA MET A 133 19.51 0.34 15.73
C MET A 133 19.17 -0.44 17.02
N SER A 134 19.33 0.22 18.16
CA SER A 134 18.72 -0.31 19.39
C SER A 134 17.20 -0.28 19.28
N LEU A 135 16.51 -1.21 19.93
CA LEU A 135 15.06 -1.36 19.84
C LEU A 135 14.33 -0.03 20.09
N GLY A 136 14.62 0.64 21.21
CA GLY A 136 13.95 1.91 21.53
C GLY A 136 14.21 3.05 20.53
N LYS A 137 15.37 3.08 19.85
CA LYS A 137 15.62 4.03 18.77
C LYS A 137 14.84 3.68 17.51
N ALA A 138 14.74 2.40 17.18
CA ALA A 138 13.98 1.92 16.03
C ALA A 138 12.47 2.17 16.22
N GLU A 139 11.93 1.90 17.41
CA GLU A 139 10.54 2.22 17.76
C GLU A 139 10.26 3.73 17.69
N ALA A 140 11.18 4.55 18.20
CA ALA A 140 11.06 6.01 18.10
C ALA A 140 11.04 6.50 16.65
N GLU A 141 11.82 5.89 15.77
CA GLU A 141 11.88 6.22 14.35
C GLU A 141 10.58 5.83 13.62
N ILE A 142 10.01 4.67 13.94
CA ILE A 142 8.68 4.23 13.46
C ILE A 142 7.59 5.20 13.94
N ASN A 143 7.54 5.47 15.24
CA ASN A 143 6.50 6.31 15.84
C ASN A 143 6.57 7.75 15.34
N ARG A 144 7.78 8.28 15.15
CA ARG A 144 7.99 9.60 14.58
C ARG A 144 7.51 9.66 13.13
N GLY A 145 7.75 8.61 12.33
CA GLY A 145 7.28 8.48 10.96
C GLY A 145 5.75 8.51 10.90
N ILE A 146 5.10 7.62 11.65
CA ILE A 146 3.62 7.58 11.74
C ILE A 146 3.06 8.95 12.13
N ALA A 147 3.57 9.56 13.20
CA ALA A 147 3.07 10.86 13.65
C ALA A 147 3.28 11.99 12.63
N ALA A 148 4.33 11.91 11.82
CA ALA A 148 4.61 12.87 10.76
C ALA A 148 3.64 12.72 9.58
N ASP A 149 3.43 11.48 9.13
CA ASP A 149 2.51 11.16 8.06
C ASP A 149 1.07 11.52 8.44
N GLU A 150 0.61 11.14 9.64
CA GLU A 150 -0.71 11.49 10.15
C GLU A 150 -0.93 13.02 10.21
N LEU A 151 0.10 13.78 10.63
CA LEU A 151 0.04 15.24 10.61
C LEU A 151 -0.05 15.79 9.18
N ALA A 152 0.75 15.25 8.26
CA ALA A 152 0.74 15.70 6.86
C ALA A 152 -0.59 15.41 6.17
N LEU A 153 -1.16 14.23 6.40
CA LEU A 153 -2.38 13.73 5.75
C LEU A 153 -3.65 14.35 6.36
N TYR A 154 -3.74 14.34 7.69
CA TYR A 154 -5.00 14.61 8.40
C TYR A 154 -4.93 15.84 9.32
N GLY A 155 -3.79 16.53 9.37
CA GLY A 155 -3.59 17.70 10.23
C GLY A 155 -3.51 17.38 11.74
N LYS A 156 -3.35 16.10 12.11
CA LYS A 156 -3.29 15.65 13.51
C LYS A 156 -2.19 14.60 13.69
N ARG A 157 -1.37 14.76 14.72
CA ARG A 157 -0.43 13.71 15.14
C ARG A 157 -1.20 12.59 15.83
N ARG A 158 -0.87 11.34 15.49
CA ARG A 158 -1.41 10.14 16.13
C ARG A 158 -0.29 9.16 16.43
N SER A 159 -0.43 8.37 17.48
CA SER A 159 0.45 7.24 17.78
C SER A 159 0.08 6.00 16.98
N GLU A 160 -1.23 5.82 16.75
CA GLU A 160 -1.76 4.73 15.93
C GLU A 160 -2.15 5.25 14.55
N PRO A 161 -1.72 4.60 13.48
CA PRO A 161 -1.97 5.07 12.13
C PRO A 161 -3.42 4.87 11.70
N THR A 162 -3.94 5.79 10.87
CA THR A 162 -5.24 5.64 10.21
C THR A 162 -5.18 4.50 9.18
N SER A 163 -4.04 4.36 8.49
CA SER A 163 -3.76 3.22 7.61
C SER A 163 -2.72 2.32 8.28
N PRO A 164 -3.09 1.08 8.67
CA PRO A 164 -2.21 0.21 9.45
C PRO A 164 -1.23 -0.58 8.56
N PHE A 165 -0.55 0.10 7.64
CA PHE A 165 0.44 -0.50 6.75
C PHE A 165 1.82 0.08 7.00
N PHE A 166 2.82 -0.81 7.04
CA PHE A 166 4.20 -0.44 7.26
C PHE A 166 5.13 -1.24 6.35
N ARG A 167 6.19 -0.60 5.86
CA ARG A 167 7.31 -1.27 5.21
C ARG A 167 8.62 -0.85 5.85
N PHE A 168 9.47 -1.83 6.14
CA PHE A 168 10.81 -1.57 6.68
C PHE A 168 11.75 -1.04 5.60
N PRO A 169 12.47 0.06 5.82
CA PRO A 169 13.58 0.48 4.96
C PRO A 169 14.56 -0.65 4.69
N GLY A 170 14.85 -0.91 3.41
CA GLY A 170 15.73 -1.99 3.00
C GLY A 170 15.31 -3.38 3.51
N PHE A 171 14.04 -3.57 3.89
CA PHE A 171 13.49 -4.77 4.53
C PHE A 171 14.21 -5.16 5.84
N ALA A 172 14.90 -4.22 6.48
CA ALA A 172 15.72 -4.43 7.66
C ALA A 172 14.88 -4.53 8.94
N ALA A 173 14.06 -5.58 9.05
CA ALA A 173 13.24 -5.91 10.20
C ALA A 173 14.04 -6.63 11.30
N SER A 174 13.54 -6.60 12.55
CA SER A 174 13.96 -7.49 13.61
C SER A 174 12.76 -8.23 14.20
N PRO A 175 12.93 -9.40 14.85
CA PRO A 175 11.81 -10.12 15.45
C PRO A 175 11.02 -9.28 16.48
N ALA A 176 11.71 -8.45 17.27
CA ALA A 176 11.08 -7.58 18.25
C ALA A 176 10.20 -6.50 17.60
N LEU A 177 10.68 -5.83 16.55
CA LEU A 177 9.91 -4.83 15.81
C LEU A 177 8.72 -5.45 15.07
N LEU A 178 8.90 -6.67 14.54
CA LEU A 178 7.79 -7.40 13.91
C LEU A 178 6.72 -7.80 14.93
N ALA A 179 7.09 -8.10 16.17
CA ALA A 179 6.15 -8.37 17.25
C ALA A 179 5.41 -7.08 17.66
N ASP A 180 6.12 -5.97 17.89
CA ASP A 180 5.53 -4.67 18.22
C ASP A 180 4.47 -4.24 17.19
N LEU A 181 4.82 -4.26 15.91
CA LEU A 181 3.88 -3.88 14.85
C LEU A 181 2.66 -4.81 14.76
N ASN A 182 2.87 -6.12 14.96
CA ASN A 182 1.77 -7.09 15.02
C ASN A 182 0.82 -6.81 16.18
N ASP A 183 1.36 -6.53 17.36
CA ASP A 183 0.57 -6.23 18.58
C ASP A 183 -0.25 -4.93 18.42
N ARG A 184 0.25 -4.01 17.62
CA ARG A 184 -0.44 -2.76 17.22
C ARG A 184 -1.40 -2.94 16.05
N GLY A 185 -1.54 -4.14 15.51
CA GLY A 185 -2.41 -4.41 14.37
C GLY A 185 -1.91 -3.78 13.06
N ILE A 186 -0.60 -3.60 12.91
CA ILE A 186 0.02 -3.02 11.71
C ILE A 186 0.53 -4.14 10.81
N VAL A 187 0.07 -4.17 9.57
CA VAL A 187 0.51 -5.13 8.55
C VAL A 187 1.85 -4.72 7.98
N VAL A 188 2.82 -5.63 8.01
CA VAL A 188 4.15 -5.41 7.44
C VAL A 188 4.19 -5.89 5.99
N PHE A 189 4.51 -4.97 5.09
CA PHE A 189 4.66 -5.25 3.67
C PHE A 189 6.13 -5.49 3.31
N GLY A 190 6.41 -6.68 2.82
CA GLY A 190 7.56 -6.96 1.98
C GLY A 190 7.23 -6.73 0.50
N ALA A 191 7.90 -7.48 -0.39
CA ALA A 191 7.62 -7.47 -1.82
C ALA A 191 7.68 -8.88 -2.41
N ASP A 192 7.10 -9.08 -3.59
CA ASP A 192 7.25 -10.31 -4.37
C ASP A 192 8.22 -10.11 -5.53
N VAL A 193 8.24 -8.89 -6.08
CA VAL A 193 9.08 -8.51 -7.22
C VAL A 193 9.44 -7.03 -7.18
N TRP A 194 10.61 -6.66 -7.67
CA TRP A 194 11.08 -5.28 -7.80
C TRP A 194 11.85 -5.04 -9.10
N ALA A 195 11.94 -3.78 -9.54
CA ALA A 195 12.73 -3.37 -10.69
C ALA A 195 14.23 -3.25 -10.39
N SER A 196 14.61 -3.09 -9.13
CA SER A 196 15.93 -2.60 -8.66
C SER A 196 16.21 -1.17 -9.14
N ASP A 197 15.19 -0.33 -9.13
CA ASP A 197 15.21 1.06 -9.58
C ASP A 197 16.04 2.00 -8.72
N TRP A 198 16.54 1.52 -7.57
CA TRP A 198 17.59 2.19 -6.78
C TRP A 198 18.98 2.14 -7.45
N LEU A 199 19.17 1.28 -8.47
CA LEU A 199 20.38 1.24 -9.26
C LEU A 199 20.29 2.19 -10.46
N PRO A 200 21.42 2.79 -10.90
CA PRO A 200 21.42 3.56 -12.14
C PRO A 200 21.00 2.73 -13.34
N MET A 201 19.99 3.19 -14.06
CA MET A 201 19.52 2.57 -15.30
C MET A 201 18.65 3.56 -16.10
N THR A 202 18.46 3.30 -17.37
CA THR A 202 17.52 4.00 -18.20
C THR A 202 16.08 3.53 -17.94
N PRO A 203 15.04 4.33 -18.26
CA PRO A 203 13.64 3.90 -18.15
C PRO A 203 13.34 2.61 -18.94
N ASP A 204 13.96 2.43 -20.11
CA ASP A 204 13.75 1.24 -20.95
C ASP A 204 14.39 -0.03 -20.33
N GLU A 205 15.55 0.12 -19.70
CA GLU A 205 16.18 -0.97 -18.95
C GLU A 205 15.35 -1.37 -17.74
N GLU A 206 14.80 -0.39 -17.03
CA GLU A 206 13.89 -0.63 -15.90
C GLU A 206 12.65 -1.37 -16.35
N LEU A 207 11.98 -0.89 -17.42
CA LEU A 207 10.81 -1.53 -18.01
C LEU A 207 11.09 -2.98 -18.40
N LYS A 208 12.15 -3.21 -19.15
CA LYS A 208 12.55 -4.56 -19.58
C LYS A 208 12.80 -5.47 -18.39
N ARG A 209 13.48 -4.96 -17.35
CA ARG A 209 13.82 -5.72 -16.15
C ARG A 209 12.59 -6.10 -15.33
N ILE A 210 11.71 -5.14 -15.06
CA ILE A 210 10.51 -5.43 -14.25
C ILE A 210 9.57 -6.39 -14.98
N LEU A 211 9.34 -6.20 -16.27
CA LEU A 211 8.50 -7.10 -17.05
C LEU A 211 9.05 -8.52 -17.15
N ALA A 212 10.37 -8.67 -17.27
CA ALA A 212 11.02 -9.99 -17.27
C ALA A 212 10.93 -10.69 -15.92
N ARG A 213 10.89 -9.93 -14.81
CA ARG A 213 10.74 -10.49 -13.46
C ARG A 213 9.27 -10.84 -13.16
N ILE A 214 8.33 -10.00 -13.56
CA ILE A 214 6.88 -10.27 -13.43
C ILE A 214 6.50 -11.53 -14.21
N ALA A 215 7.07 -11.75 -15.39
CA ALA A 215 6.81 -12.95 -16.20
C ALA A 215 7.23 -14.28 -15.52
N LYS A 216 7.93 -14.22 -14.38
CA LYS A 216 8.36 -15.40 -13.59
C LYS A 216 7.49 -15.64 -12.35
N ILE A 217 6.49 -14.79 -12.13
CA ILE A 217 5.55 -14.90 -11.02
C ILE A 217 4.12 -14.80 -11.59
N ASP A 218 3.19 -15.49 -10.97
CA ASP A 218 1.79 -15.44 -11.39
C ASP A 218 1.08 -14.19 -10.89
N HIS A 219 1.46 -13.72 -9.68
CA HIS A 219 0.87 -12.59 -9.00
C HIS A 219 1.82 -12.07 -7.92
N GLY A 220 1.65 -10.83 -7.48
CA GLY A 220 2.49 -10.34 -6.37
C GLY A 220 2.48 -8.84 -6.13
N ILE A 221 3.19 -8.46 -5.07
CA ILE A 221 3.46 -7.08 -4.67
C ILE A 221 4.70 -6.58 -5.43
N VAL A 222 4.51 -5.54 -6.24
CA VAL A 222 5.57 -4.89 -7.03
C VAL A 222 6.12 -3.72 -6.24
N LEU A 223 7.42 -3.73 -5.97
CA LEU A 223 8.14 -2.61 -5.35
C LEU A 223 8.78 -1.74 -6.41
N LEU A 224 8.48 -0.46 -6.35
CA LEU A 224 9.06 0.66 -7.07
C LEU A 224 9.34 1.79 -6.08
N HIS A 225 10.07 2.83 -6.50
CA HIS A 225 10.30 4.03 -5.69
C HIS A 225 9.83 5.28 -6.45
N ASP A 226 8.96 6.06 -5.84
CA ASP A 226 8.41 7.27 -6.47
C ASP A 226 9.39 8.47 -6.47
N THR A 227 10.51 8.33 -5.79
CA THR A 227 11.63 9.28 -5.82
C THR A 227 12.53 9.12 -7.04
N LYS A 228 12.37 8.05 -7.85
CA LYS A 228 13.26 7.76 -8.98
C LYS A 228 12.73 8.34 -10.30
N ALA A 229 13.57 9.16 -10.94
CA ALA A 229 13.22 9.81 -12.20
C ALA A 229 13.01 8.82 -13.36
N GLN A 230 13.76 7.72 -13.39
CA GLN A 230 13.58 6.66 -14.37
C GLN A 230 12.24 5.96 -14.18
N THR A 231 11.84 5.65 -12.95
CA THR A 231 10.54 5.04 -12.61
C THR A 231 9.38 5.94 -13.07
N ALA A 232 9.44 7.24 -12.77
CA ALA A 232 8.42 8.19 -13.20
C ALA A 232 8.29 8.27 -14.74
N ARG A 233 9.39 8.10 -15.48
CA ARG A 233 9.38 8.08 -16.96
C ARG A 233 8.95 6.72 -17.52
N MET A 234 9.28 5.63 -16.87
CA MET A 234 8.97 4.26 -17.26
C MET A 234 7.50 3.92 -17.05
N LEU A 235 6.88 4.43 -15.98
CA LEU A 235 5.57 4.00 -15.50
C LEU A 235 4.46 4.04 -16.57
N PRO A 236 4.30 5.07 -17.42
CA PRO A 236 3.25 5.06 -18.46
C PRO A 236 3.39 3.89 -19.43
N ALA A 237 4.61 3.54 -19.83
CA ALA A 237 4.86 2.40 -20.71
C ALA A 237 4.61 1.07 -19.96
N PHE A 238 4.96 0.99 -18.69
CA PHE A 238 4.73 -0.18 -17.86
C PHE A 238 3.24 -0.49 -17.70
N LEU A 239 2.42 0.51 -17.38
CA LEU A 239 0.97 0.33 -17.23
C LEU A 239 0.31 -0.13 -18.54
N ARG A 240 0.68 0.45 -19.69
CA ARG A 240 0.19 0.00 -21.00
C ARG A 240 0.61 -1.44 -21.31
N GLU A 241 1.83 -1.82 -20.95
CA GLU A 241 2.33 -3.18 -21.21
C GLU A 241 1.66 -4.21 -20.28
N LEU A 242 1.35 -3.85 -19.03
CA LEU A 242 0.55 -4.71 -18.14
C LEU A 242 -0.84 -4.95 -18.74
N LYS A 243 -1.51 -3.89 -19.23
CA LYS A 243 -2.80 -4.04 -19.89
C LYS A 243 -2.73 -4.98 -21.09
N ARG A 244 -1.72 -4.83 -21.94
CA ARG A 244 -1.53 -5.68 -23.13
C ARG A 244 -1.33 -7.16 -22.79
N ARG A 245 -0.81 -7.46 -21.60
CA ARG A 245 -0.56 -8.83 -21.13
C ARG A 245 -1.73 -9.46 -20.39
N GLY A 246 -2.73 -8.69 -20.03
CA GLY A 246 -3.91 -9.12 -19.27
C GLY A 246 -3.57 -9.38 -17.86
#